data_b67f9831df492eef0f4ace7767f6dc8c
#
_entry.id   b67f9831df492eef0f4ace7767f6dc8c
#
_cell.length_a   1.000
_cell.length_b   1.000
_cell.length_c   1.000
_cell.angle_alpha   90.00
_cell.angle_beta   90.00
_cell.angle_gamma   90.00
#
_symmetry.space_group_name_H-M   'P 1'
#
loop_
_entity.id
_entity.type
_entity.pdbx_description
1 polymer ?
#
loop_
_entity_poly.entity_id
_entity_poly.type
_entity_poly.pdbx_seq_one_letter_code
_entity_poly.pdbx_strand_id
1 'polypeptide(L)'
;MAAPKGNKFWEARAKHGRDLIFTSSDILWTACCEYFVWVEENPLYEVKAFAFQGVVTQESVPKMRAMTIDGLCLFLDISVDTWKLYTDREDFIGVTRKASNVIRSQKFSGAAADLLNANIIARDLGLSDKSENLNVGMTHEQWIDTLD
;
A
#
# COMPACT_ATOMS: atom_id res chain seq x y z
N MET A 1 0.96 -13.44 -23.17
CA MET A 1 1.17 -11.98 -23.24
C MET A 1 2.17 -11.58 -22.16
N ALA A 2 3.27 -10.97 -22.54
CA ALA A 2 4.26 -10.51 -21.56
C ALA A 2 3.68 -9.39 -20.70
N ALA A 3 3.95 -9.40 -19.39
CA ALA A 3 3.53 -8.33 -18.51
C ALA A 3 4.13 -7.00 -18.97
N PRO A 4 3.39 -5.88 -18.93
CA PRO A 4 3.92 -4.58 -19.25
C PRO A 4 5.17 -4.25 -18.44
N LYS A 5 6.07 -3.46 -19.03
CA LYS A 5 7.28 -3.01 -18.36
C LYS A 5 6.92 -2.29 -17.05
N GLY A 6 7.63 -2.60 -16.00
CA GLY A 6 7.43 -2.02 -14.67
C GLY A 6 6.55 -2.84 -13.73
N ASN A 7 5.90 -3.91 -14.22
CA ASN A 7 5.06 -4.74 -13.36
C ASN A 7 5.86 -5.80 -12.59
N LYS A 8 7.12 -6.00 -12.92
CA LYS A 8 8.02 -6.93 -12.23
C LYS A 8 8.82 -6.21 -11.14
N PHE A 9 8.12 -5.74 -10.13
CA PHE A 9 8.73 -4.95 -9.05
C PHE A 9 9.75 -5.73 -8.21
N TRP A 10 9.67 -7.06 -8.17
CA TRP A 10 10.65 -7.89 -7.47
C TRP A 10 12.04 -7.90 -8.12
N GLU A 11 12.14 -7.44 -9.37
CA GLU A 11 13.40 -7.28 -10.07
C GLU A 11 13.99 -5.86 -9.92
N ALA A 12 13.33 -4.98 -9.20
CA ALA A 12 13.65 -3.57 -9.13
C ALA A 12 15.03 -3.29 -8.53
N ARG A 13 15.48 -4.14 -7.62
CA ARG A 13 16.79 -4.03 -7.01
C ARG A 13 17.63 -5.24 -7.37
N ALA A 14 18.54 -5.04 -8.32
CA ALA A 14 19.48 -6.05 -8.77
C ALA A 14 20.74 -6.09 -7.87
N LYS A 15 20.58 -5.95 -6.56
CA LYS A 15 21.71 -6.03 -5.64
C LYS A 15 21.84 -7.44 -5.11
N HIS A 16 22.95 -8.07 -5.49
CA HIS A 16 23.30 -9.38 -5.01
C HIS A 16 24.27 -9.26 -3.84
N GLY A 17 24.03 -9.98 -2.80
CA GLY A 17 24.91 -10.07 -1.65
C GLY A 17 24.25 -9.63 -0.36
N ARG A 18 24.88 -9.97 0.71
CA ARG A 18 24.35 -9.86 2.07
C ARG A 18 24.63 -8.55 2.79
N ASP A 19 24.69 -7.45 2.09
CA ASP A 19 24.64 -6.16 2.77
C ASP A 19 23.25 -5.86 3.29
N LEU A 20 22.66 -6.88 3.92
CA LEU A 20 21.23 -6.87 4.28
C LEU A 20 21.00 -6.29 5.66
N ILE A 21 22.05 -6.07 6.43
CA ILE A 21 21.92 -5.48 7.74
C ILE A 21 22.20 -3.99 7.61
N PHE A 22 21.17 -3.19 7.77
CA PHE A 22 21.34 -1.76 7.85
C PHE A 22 21.99 -1.40 9.17
N THR A 23 23.18 -0.79 9.09
CA THR A 23 23.99 -0.49 10.27
C THR A 23 23.53 0.75 11.03
N SER A 24 22.75 1.61 10.39
CA SER A 24 22.19 2.81 11.01
C SER A 24 20.79 3.11 10.51
N SER A 25 20.02 3.84 11.31
CA SER A 25 18.69 4.31 10.93
C SER A 25 18.72 5.22 9.70
N ASP A 26 19.76 6.03 9.53
CA ASP A 26 19.90 6.90 8.36
C ASP A 26 20.07 6.14 7.07
N ILE A 27 20.85 5.05 7.10
CA ILE A 27 21.03 4.16 5.95
C ILE A 27 19.69 3.48 5.60
N LEU A 28 18.99 2.99 6.60
CA LEU A 28 17.66 2.38 6.40
C LEU A 28 16.67 3.40 5.81
N TRP A 29 16.64 4.62 6.35
CA TRP A 29 15.75 5.66 5.85
C TRP A 29 16.06 6.01 4.40
N THR A 30 17.33 6.16 4.04
CA THR A 30 17.76 6.42 2.66
C THR A 30 17.27 5.31 1.73
N ALA A 31 17.40 4.05 2.14
CA ALA A 31 16.93 2.92 1.36
C ALA A 31 15.41 2.89 1.21
N CYS A 32 14.66 3.27 2.26
CA CYS A 32 13.21 3.42 2.19
C CYS A 32 12.82 4.53 1.19
N CYS A 33 13.51 5.67 1.21
CA CYS A 33 13.27 6.76 0.27
C CYS A 33 13.53 6.33 -1.18
N GLU A 34 14.54 5.53 -1.43
CA GLU A 34 14.79 4.95 -2.76
C GLU A 34 13.61 4.11 -3.23
N TYR A 35 13.00 3.34 -2.34
CA TYR A 35 11.78 2.58 -2.65
C TYR A 35 10.61 3.50 -3.00
N PHE A 36 10.40 4.57 -2.24
CA PHE A 36 9.30 5.50 -2.48
C PHE A 36 9.45 6.18 -3.84
N VAL A 37 10.64 6.62 -4.17
CA VAL A 37 10.95 7.20 -5.49
C VAL A 37 10.75 6.16 -6.60
N TRP A 38 11.24 4.94 -6.37
CA TRP A 38 11.06 3.87 -7.33
C TRP A 38 9.59 3.58 -7.65
N VAL A 39 8.73 3.55 -6.63
CA VAL A 39 7.28 3.34 -6.81
C VAL A 39 6.67 4.43 -7.68
N GLU A 40 7.02 5.69 -7.44
CA GLU A 40 6.53 6.82 -8.22
C GLU A 40 7.01 6.79 -9.67
N GLU A 41 8.26 6.42 -9.89
CA GLU A 41 8.88 6.36 -11.22
C GLU A 41 8.51 5.10 -12.01
N ASN A 42 7.96 4.09 -11.35
CA ASN A 42 7.60 2.80 -11.96
C ASN A 42 6.12 2.47 -11.73
N PRO A 43 5.20 3.20 -12.35
CA PRO A 43 3.78 2.90 -12.25
C PRO A 43 3.48 1.53 -12.85
N LEU A 44 2.34 0.97 -12.50
CA LEU A 44 1.77 -0.15 -13.22
C LEU A 44 1.26 0.33 -14.58
N TYR A 45 1.18 -0.57 -15.54
CA TYR A 45 0.64 -0.24 -16.86
C TYR A 45 -0.53 -1.15 -17.19
N GLU A 46 -1.57 -0.53 -17.72
CA GLU A 46 -2.72 -1.24 -18.27
C GLU A 46 -2.77 -0.98 -19.77
N VAL A 47 -2.99 -2.05 -20.55
CA VAL A 47 -3.23 -1.91 -21.99
C VAL A 47 -4.72 -1.63 -22.18
N LYS A 48 -5.04 -0.46 -22.72
CA LYS A 48 -6.41 -0.07 -23.07
C LYS A 48 -6.58 0.01 -24.58
N ALA A 49 -7.73 -0.46 -25.04
CA ALA A 49 -8.16 -0.29 -26.40
C ALA A 49 -8.93 1.02 -26.55
N PHE A 50 -8.52 1.83 -27.52
CA PHE A 50 -9.22 3.05 -27.91
C PHE A 50 -9.77 2.88 -29.31
N ALA A 51 -11.06 3.18 -29.50
CA ALA A 51 -11.72 3.16 -30.80
C ALA A 51 -11.99 4.61 -31.27
N PHE A 52 -11.46 4.96 -32.42
CA PHE A 52 -11.72 6.23 -33.06
C PHE A 52 -11.91 6.03 -34.56
N GLN A 53 -13.05 6.48 -35.09
CA GLN A 53 -13.41 6.38 -36.51
C GLN A 53 -13.24 4.96 -37.12
N GLY A 54 -13.65 3.94 -36.35
CA GLY A 54 -13.58 2.53 -36.75
C GLY A 54 -12.19 1.88 -36.64
N VAL A 55 -11.19 2.61 -36.16
CA VAL A 55 -9.84 2.09 -35.90
C VAL A 55 -9.68 1.84 -34.40
N VAL A 56 -9.30 0.61 -34.06
CA VAL A 56 -8.99 0.21 -32.67
C VAL A 56 -7.48 0.24 -32.47
N THR A 57 -7.02 1.06 -31.53
CA THR A 57 -5.62 1.12 -31.13
C THR A 57 -5.48 0.65 -29.68
N GLN A 58 -4.38 -0.03 -29.38
CA GLN A 58 -4.03 -0.43 -28.00
C GLN A 58 -2.89 0.45 -27.51
N GLU A 59 -3.09 1.03 -26.32
CA GLU A 59 -2.08 1.88 -25.68
C GLU A 59 -1.85 1.44 -24.25
N SER A 60 -0.59 1.51 -23.82
CA SER A 60 -0.23 1.33 -22.42
C SER A 60 -0.49 2.61 -21.64
N VAL A 61 -1.35 2.52 -20.64
CA VAL A 61 -1.72 3.64 -19.78
C VAL A 61 -1.12 3.42 -18.39
N PRO A 62 -0.38 4.39 -17.84
CA PRO A 62 0.17 4.26 -16.50
C PRO A 62 -0.91 4.29 -15.44
N LYS A 63 -0.75 3.45 -14.42
CA LYS A 63 -1.60 3.41 -13.23
C LYS A 63 -0.76 3.50 -11.99
N MET A 64 -1.28 4.15 -10.98
CA MET A 64 -0.63 4.27 -9.68
C MET A 64 -0.30 2.90 -9.10
N ARG A 65 0.93 2.74 -8.65
CA ARG A 65 1.37 1.59 -7.88
C ARG A 65 1.22 1.90 -6.40
N ALA A 66 0.49 1.07 -5.66
CA ALA A 66 0.40 1.20 -4.21
C ALA A 66 1.72 0.81 -3.55
N MET A 67 2.16 1.59 -2.58
CA MET A 67 3.25 1.20 -1.68
C MET A 67 2.75 0.18 -0.67
N THR A 68 3.59 -0.80 -0.35
CA THR A 68 3.28 -1.79 0.69
C THR A 68 4.53 -2.12 1.50
N ILE A 69 4.36 -2.59 2.73
CA ILE A 69 5.48 -3.08 3.54
C ILE A 69 6.13 -4.30 2.87
N ASP A 70 5.33 -5.20 2.31
CA ASP A 70 5.85 -6.34 1.56
C ASP A 70 6.67 -5.89 0.36
N GLY A 71 6.20 -4.91 -0.39
CA GLY A 71 6.93 -4.34 -1.52
C GLY A 71 8.22 -3.66 -1.09
N LEU A 72 8.21 -2.92 0.01
CA LEU A 72 9.41 -2.33 0.59
C LEU A 72 10.44 -3.40 0.97
N CYS A 73 10.02 -4.45 1.66
CA CYS A 73 10.91 -5.53 2.05
C CYS A 73 11.52 -6.24 0.84
N LEU A 74 10.73 -6.50 -0.20
CA LEU A 74 11.23 -7.07 -1.45
C LEU A 74 12.26 -6.15 -2.12
N PHE A 75 12.00 -4.85 -2.14
CA PHE A 75 12.93 -3.86 -2.69
C PHE A 75 14.23 -3.79 -1.90
N LEU A 76 14.16 -3.84 -0.57
CA LEU A 76 15.32 -3.82 0.32
C LEU A 76 16.04 -5.18 0.38
N ASP A 77 15.45 -6.22 -0.19
CA ASP A 77 15.95 -7.60 -0.14
C ASP A 77 16.09 -8.13 1.30
N ILE A 78 15.08 -7.86 2.11
CA ILE A 78 14.94 -8.38 3.47
C ILE A 78 13.59 -9.11 3.61
N SER A 79 13.49 -9.97 4.62
CA SER A 79 12.22 -10.59 4.97
C SER A 79 11.35 -9.62 5.79
N VAL A 80 10.05 -9.88 5.81
CA VAL A 80 9.12 -9.15 6.69
C VAL A 80 9.49 -9.37 8.17
N ASP A 81 9.98 -10.55 8.52
CA ASP A 81 10.45 -10.83 9.87
C ASP A 81 11.66 -9.96 10.24
N THR A 82 12.59 -9.75 9.33
CA THR A 82 13.70 -8.82 9.53
C THR A 82 13.20 -7.39 9.71
N TRP A 83 12.24 -6.96 8.92
CA TRP A 83 11.60 -5.65 9.11
C TRP A 83 10.98 -5.50 10.50
N LYS A 84 10.29 -6.53 10.98
CA LYS A 84 9.72 -6.54 12.33
C LYS A 84 10.79 -6.41 13.41
N LEU A 85 11.96 -7.03 13.24
CA LEU A 85 13.08 -6.85 14.15
C LEU A 85 13.53 -5.39 14.22
N TYR A 86 13.58 -4.67 13.09
CA TYR A 86 13.86 -3.23 13.08
C TYR A 86 12.76 -2.42 13.77
N THR A 87 11.50 -2.82 13.66
CA THR A 87 10.40 -2.13 14.35
C THR A 87 10.45 -2.25 15.86
N ASP A 88 11.13 -3.28 16.39
CA ASP A 88 11.29 -3.53 17.82
C ASP A 88 12.57 -2.93 18.40
N ARG A 89 13.48 -2.47 17.55
CA ARG A 89 14.74 -1.87 17.98
C ARG A 89 14.58 -0.37 18.19
N GLU A 90 15.00 0.10 19.38
CA GLU A 90 14.88 1.50 19.76
C GLU A 90 15.59 2.47 18.81
N ASP A 91 16.74 2.07 18.28
CA ASP A 91 17.52 2.89 17.35
C ASP A 91 16.92 2.97 15.93
N PHE A 92 16.01 2.07 15.56
CA PHE A 92 15.36 2.03 14.24
C PHE A 92 13.87 2.37 14.25
N ILE A 93 13.22 2.37 15.42
CA ILE A 93 11.76 2.52 15.52
C ILE A 93 11.24 3.81 14.90
N GLY A 94 11.99 4.91 15.01
CA GLY A 94 11.61 6.19 14.39
C GLY A 94 11.53 6.11 12.88
N VAL A 95 12.49 5.46 12.25
CA VAL A 95 12.55 5.29 10.79
C VAL A 95 11.47 4.32 10.31
N THR A 96 11.29 3.19 10.97
CA THR A 96 10.27 2.21 10.58
C THR A 96 8.86 2.78 10.70
N ARG A 97 8.58 3.54 11.74
CA ARG A 97 7.30 4.24 11.90
C ARG A 97 7.07 5.27 10.81
N LYS A 98 8.10 6.07 10.50
CA LYS A 98 8.02 7.09 9.45
C LYS A 98 7.78 6.45 8.09
N ALA A 99 8.49 5.38 7.77
CA ALA A 99 8.29 4.63 6.53
C ALA A 99 6.87 4.05 6.43
N SER A 100 6.38 3.46 7.52
CA SER A 100 5.00 2.94 7.58
C SER A 100 3.96 4.05 7.39
N ASN A 101 4.19 5.22 7.95
CA ASN A 101 3.31 6.37 7.79
C ASN A 101 3.30 6.90 6.35
N VAL A 102 4.44 6.93 5.68
CA VAL A 102 4.52 7.31 4.26
C VAL A 102 3.71 6.34 3.41
N ILE A 103 3.90 5.05 3.61
CA ILE A 103 3.18 3.99 2.89
C ILE A 103 1.67 4.10 3.13
N ARG A 104 1.26 4.22 4.38
CA ARG A 104 -0.15 4.38 4.76
C ARG A 104 -0.78 5.62 4.14
N SER A 105 -0.07 6.76 4.18
CA SER A 105 -0.52 8.02 3.61
C SER A 105 -0.66 7.95 2.09
N GLN A 106 0.30 7.34 1.41
CA GLN A 106 0.26 7.15 -0.04
C GLN A 106 -0.95 6.31 -0.46
N LYS A 107 -1.20 5.21 0.22
CA LYS A 107 -2.34 4.34 -0.04
C LYS A 107 -3.67 5.04 0.22
N PHE A 108 -3.79 5.74 1.33
CA PHE A 108 -5.00 6.49 1.66
C PHE A 108 -5.28 7.59 0.63
N SER A 109 -4.29 8.40 0.30
CA SER A 109 -4.42 9.49 -0.68
C SER A 109 -4.77 8.95 -2.07
N GLY A 110 -4.14 7.86 -2.48
CA GLY A 110 -4.42 7.22 -3.76
C GLY A 110 -5.85 6.68 -3.85
N ALA A 111 -6.35 6.07 -2.79
CA ALA A 111 -7.73 5.59 -2.71
C ALA A 111 -8.73 6.75 -2.67
N ALA A 112 -8.44 7.80 -1.90
CA ALA A 112 -9.29 8.99 -1.80
C ALA A 112 -9.42 9.75 -3.13
N ALA A 113 -8.39 9.70 -3.96
CA ALA A 113 -8.37 10.31 -5.30
C ALA A 113 -8.84 9.37 -6.42
N ASP A 114 -9.39 8.21 -6.10
CA ASP A 114 -9.79 7.17 -7.04
C ASP A 114 -8.66 6.64 -7.96
N LEU A 115 -7.43 6.79 -7.52
CA LEU A 115 -6.25 6.25 -8.23
C LEU A 115 -5.94 4.81 -7.83
N LEU A 116 -6.38 4.40 -6.66
CA LEU A 116 -6.30 3.04 -6.13
C LEU A 116 -7.71 2.53 -5.81
N ASN A 117 -7.86 1.21 -5.74
CA ASN A 117 -9.13 0.61 -5.38
C ASN A 117 -9.45 0.88 -3.90
N ALA A 118 -10.47 1.68 -3.65
CA ALA A 118 -10.84 2.11 -2.31
C ALA A 118 -11.21 0.95 -1.38
N ASN A 119 -11.85 -0.09 -1.89
CA ASN A 119 -12.24 -1.26 -1.12
C ASN A 119 -11.03 -2.05 -0.60
N ILE A 120 -10.09 -2.32 -1.48
CA ILE A 120 -8.87 -3.05 -1.13
C ILE A 120 -8.04 -2.26 -0.13
N ILE A 121 -7.88 -0.95 -0.37
CA ILE A 121 -7.08 -0.08 0.50
C ILE A 121 -7.75 0.09 1.87
N ALA A 122 -9.07 0.24 1.93
CA ALA A 122 -9.79 0.34 3.20
C ALA A 122 -9.58 -0.91 4.07
N ARG A 123 -9.63 -2.10 3.47
CA ARG A 123 -9.36 -3.37 4.16
C ARG A 123 -7.92 -3.48 4.61
N ASP A 124 -6.98 -3.11 3.75
CA ASP A 124 -5.54 -3.14 4.05
C ASP A 124 -5.18 -2.19 5.20
N LEU A 125 -5.79 -1.00 5.24
CA LEU A 125 -5.58 -0.02 6.30
C LEU A 125 -6.39 -0.30 7.58
N GLY A 126 -7.28 -1.29 7.55
CA GLY A 126 -8.15 -1.63 8.68
C GLY A 126 -9.22 -0.57 8.97
N LEU A 127 -9.64 0.17 7.95
CA LEU A 127 -10.71 1.16 8.07
C LEU A 127 -12.06 0.46 8.08
N SER A 128 -12.97 0.91 8.92
CA SER A 128 -14.34 0.40 9.01
C SER A 128 -15.33 1.55 8.98
N ASP A 129 -16.48 1.27 8.39
CA ASP A 129 -17.62 2.20 8.49
C ASP A 129 -18.09 2.26 9.95
N LYS A 130 -18.10 3.45 10.51
CA LYS A 130 -18.69 3.68 11.84
C LYS A 130 -20.19 3.78 11.68
N SER A 131 -20.87 2.65 11.68
CA SER A 131 -22.31 2.63 11.89
C SER A 131 -22.57 2.31 13.35
N GLU A 132 -23.03 3.29 14.11
CA GLU A 132 -23.64 3.04 15.42
C GLU A 132 -24.99 2.40 15.18
N ASN A 133 -25.02 1.09 15.14
CA ASN A 133 -26.28 0.39 15.19
C ASN A 133 -26.70 0.35 16.66
N LEU A 134 -27.47 1.37 17.07
CA LEU A 134 -28.19 1.37 18.34
C LEU A 134 -29.30 0.30 18.27
N ASN A 135 -28.88 -0.95 18.15
CA ASN A 135 -29.77 -2.05 18.40
C ASN A 135 -29.89 -2.21 19.92
N VAL A 136 -30.63 -1.31 20.51
CA VAL A 136 -31.06 -1.52 21.89
C VAL A 136 -31.99 -2.72 21.82
N GLY A 137 -31.51 -3.89 22.27
CA GLY A 137 -32.31 -5.08 22.40
C GLY A 137 -33.42 -4.86 23.41
N MET A 138 -34.41 -4.04 23.05
CA MET A 138 -35.62 -3.89 23.82
C MET A 138 -36.43 -5.17 23.73
N THR A 139 -36.74 -5.73 24.86
CA THR A 139 -37.77 -6.76 24.92
C THR A 139 -39.09 -6.17 24.48
N HIS A 140 -39.98 -7.00 23.96
CA HIS A 140 -41.32 -6.54 23.53
C HIS A 140 -42.06 -5.77 24.63
N GLU A 141 -41.92 -6.16 25.87
CA GLU A 141 -42.50 -5.49 27.05
C GLU A 141 -41.92 -4.09 27.24
N GLN A 142 -40.62 -3.92 27.08
CA GLN A 142 -39.93 -2.62 27.18
C GLN A 142 -40.36 -1.70 26.05
N TRP A 143 -40.62 -2.25 24.87
CA TRP A 143 -41.04 -1.49 23.72
C TRP A 143 -42.49 -0.96 23.89
N ILE A 144 -43.38 -1.76 24.48
CA ILE A 144 -44.75 -1.35 24.79
C ILE A 144 -44.78 -0.22 25.81
N ASP A 145 -43.92 -0.26 26.84
CA ASP A 145 -43.82 0.78 27.86
C ASP A 145 -43.34 2.13 27.29
N THR A 146 -42.68 2.16 26.16
CA THR A 146 -42.24 3.40 25.48
C THR A 146 -43.35 4.03 24.60
N LEU A 147 -44.47 3.36 24.42
CA LEU A 147 -45.58 3.84 23.55
C LEU A 147 -46.65 4.71 24.27
N ASP A 148 -46.52 4.86 25.58
CA ASP A 148 -47.43 5.74 26.37
C ASP A 148 -46.96 7.20 26.42
#